data_68780468674e15679d8e4c157c61ac44
#
_entry.id   68780468674e15679d8e4c157c61ac44
#
_cell.length_a   1.000
_cell.length_b   1.000
_cell.length_c   1.000
_cell.angle_alpha   90.00
_cell.angle_beta   90.00
_cell.angle_gamma   90.00
#
_symmetry.space_group_name_H-M   'P 1'
#
loop_
_entity.id
_entity.type
_entity.pdbx_description
1 polymer ?
#
loop_
_entity_poly.entity_id
_entity_poly.type
_entity_poly.pdbx_seq_one_letter_code
_entity_poly.pdbx_strand_id
1 'polypeptide(L)'
;FQIERLAKLDLFGYDISFTNSSLFMLVVLGAIWVFMAGGMKRELVPGRWQMAVEGVTGFINNMMSPSIGPEGKKYVPLVFSLFMFILFANFMGMMPIGIVPGAHAFTVTSHLTVTAVLAVLSFGTVLVVGLWKHGFHFFSLFVPHGTPWWLLWLIPLIELFSFLIRPFSLALRLFVAMTAGHVLMKVLAGFVINGLNAEAL
;
A
#
# COMPACT_ATOMS: atom_id res chain seq x y z
N PHE A 1 10.21 11.60 -12.15
CA PHE A 1 9.01 10.71 -12.11
C PHE A 1 8.10 10.99 -13.31
N GLN A 2 8.62 10.93 -14.54
CA GLN A 2 7.79 11.04 -15.74
C GLN A 2 7.25 9.65 -16.11
N ILE A 3 5.96 9.57 -16.39
CA ILE A 3 5.30 8.36 -16.87
C ILE A 3 5.59 8.28 -18.36
N GLU A 4 6.44 7.35 -18.77
CA GLU A 4 6.73 7.09 -20.19
C GLU A 4 5.75 6.03 -20.72
N ARG A 5 5.21 6.28 -21.92
CA ARG A 5 4.32 5.35 -22.62
C ARG A 5 5.17 4.34 -23.37
N LEU A 6 5.18 3.09 -22.94
CA LEU A 6 5.93 1.98 -23.57
C LEU A 6 5.21 1.40 -24.79
N ALA A 7 3.89 1.34 -24.78
CA ALA A 7 3.07 0.90 -25.91
C ALA A 7 1.74 1.67 -25.93
N LYS A 8 1.36 2.18 -27.09
CA LYS A 8 0.06 2.82 -27.32
C LYS A 8 -0.96 1.75 -27.61
N LEU A 9 -1.93 1.57 -26.73
CA LEU A 9 -3.08 0.70 -26.92
C LEU A 9 -4.34 1.54 -26.72
N ASP A 10 -4.98 1.90 -27.82
CA ASP A 10 -6.27 2.59 -27.82
C ASP A 10 -7.40 1.54 -27.91
N LEU A 11 -8.14 1.35 -26.83
CA LEU A 11 -9.32 0.49 -26.81
C LEU A 11 -10.55 1.33 -26.51
N PHE A 12 -11.49 1.40 -27.46
CA PHE A 12 -12.76 2.12 -27.36
C PHE A 12 -12.66 3.61 -26.99
N GLY A 13 -11.61 4.32 -27.44
CA GLY A 13 -11.45 5.76 -27.16
C GLY A 13 -10.88 6.08 -25.77
N TYR A 14 -10.50 5.08 -25.00
CA TYR A 14 -9.76 5.23 -23.75
C TYR A 14 -8.29 4.84 -23.98
N ASP A 15 -7.38 5.73 -23.62
CA ASP A 15 -5.93 5.50 -23.62
C ASP A 15 -5.56 4.43 -22.57
N ILE A 16 -5.55 3.15 -22.95
CA ILE A 16 -5.03 2.04 -22.14
C ILE A 16 -3.57 1.78 -22.54
N SER A 17 -2.78 2.83 -22.59
CA SER A 17 -1.37 2.70 -22.92
C SER A 17 -0.62 1.96 -21.83
N PHE A 18 0.16 0.94 -22.19
CA PHE A 18 1.02 0.25 -21.25
C PHE A 18 2.14 1.21 -20.81
N THR A 19 2.04 1.66 -19.58
CA THR A 19 2.97 2.64 -19.02
C THR A 19 4.07 1.94 -18.20
N ASN A 20 5.16 2.64 -17.99
CA ASN A 20 6.24 2.19 -17.11
C ASN A 20 5.72 1.79 -15.72
N SER A 21 4.71 2.49 -15.21
CA SER A 21 4.04 2.19 -13.95
C SER A 21 3.37 0.80 -13.94
N SER A 22 2.66 0.43 -15.01
CA SER A 22 2.00 -0.89 -15.12
C SER A 22 3.01 -2.02 -15.22
N LEU A 23 4.12 -1.80 -15.91
CA LEU A 23 5.22 -2.77 -15.96
C LEU A 23 5.81 -3.01 -14.56
N PHE A 24 6.08 -1.96 -13.80
CA PHE A 24 6.56 -2.09 -12.43
C PHE A 24 5.56 -2.80 -11.51
N MET A 25 4.25 -2.56 -11.67
CA MET A 25 3.22 -3.30 -10.92
C MET A 25 3.29 -4.81 -11.22
N LEU A 26 3.47 -5.20 -12.49
CA LEU A 26 3.62 -6.61 -12.87
C LEU A 26 4.90 -7.21 -12.29
N VAL A 27 6.01 -6.47 -12.29
CA VAL A 27 7.27 -6.91 -11.66
C VAL A 27 7.08 -7.11 -10.17
N VAL A 28 6.38 -6.22 -9.48
CA VAL A 28 6.05 -6.35 -8.05
C VAL A 28 5.21 -7.60 -7.80
N LEU A 29 4.18 -7.84 -8.61
CA LEU A 29 3.36 -9.06 -8.50
C LEU A 29 4.17 -10.32 -8.75
N GLY A 30 5.06 -10.30 -9.75
CA GLY A 30 6.00 -11.39 -10.02
C GLY A 30 6.95 -11.65 -8.85
N ALA A 31 7.48 -10.61 -8.24
CA ALA A 31 8.35 -10.70 -7.07
C ALA A 31 7.62 -11.30 -5.85
N ILE A 32 6.38 -10.88 -5.61
CA ILE A 32 5.52 -11.46 -4.56
C ILE A 32 5.29 -12.95 -4.84
N TRP A 33 4.96 -13.29 -6.09
CA TRP A 33 4.71 -14.67 -6.47
C TRP A 33 5.96 -15.55 -6.25
N VAL A 34 7.13 -15.09 -6.68
CA VAL A 34 8.42 -15.80 -6.47
C VAL A 34 8.72 -15.94 -4.98
N PHE A 35 8.52 -14.87 -4.20
CA PHE A 35 8.72 -14.88 -2.75
C PHE A 35 7.82 -15.91 -2.07
N MET A 36 6.55 -15.93 -2.40
CA MET A 36 5.59 -16.87 -1.82
C MET A 36 5.85 -18.31 -2.29
N ALA A 37 6.07 -18.52 -3.60
CA ALA A 37 6.33 -19.87 -4.15
C ALA A 37 7.59 -20.49 -3.58
N GLY A 38 8.64 -19.68 -3.36
CA GLY A 38 9.89 -20.14 -2.73
C GLY A 38 9.72 -20.54 -1.26
N GLY A 39 8.79 -19.92 -0.53
CA GLY A 39 8.56 -20.16 0.89
C GLY A 39 7.46 -21.17 1.21
N MET A 40 6.63 -21.56 0.23
CA MET A 40 5.50 -22.52 0.44
C MET A 40 5.95 -23.99 0.51
N LYS A 41 7.21 -24.27 0.69
CA LYS A 41 7.70 -25.64 0.95
C LYS A 41 7.27 -26.07 2.34
N ARG A 42 6.57 -27.23 2.45
CA ARG A 42 6.14 -27.83 3.71
C ARG A 42 7.26 -28.74 4.26
N GLU A 43 8.37 -28.17 4.65
CA GLU A 43 9.44 -28.91 5.29
C GLU A 43 9.31 -28.81 6.82
N LEU A 44 9.56 -29.94 7.52
CA LEU A 44 9.51 -29.98 9.00
C LEU A 44 10.59 -29.09 9.65
N VAL A 45 11.72 -28.89 8.96
CA VAL A 45 12.74 -27.93 9.36
C VAL A 45 12.69 -26.75 8.39
N PRO A 46 12.13 -25.60 8.80
CA PRO A 46 11.96 -24.48 7.89
C PRO A 46 13.29 -23.91 7.44
N GLY A 47 13.48 -23.84 6.12
CA GLY A 47 14.59 -23.12 5.52
C GLY A 47 14.47 -21.61 5.76
N ARG A 48 15.55 -20.84 5.59
CA ARG A 48 15.58 -19.39 5.80
C ARG A 48 14.46 -18.65 5.05
N TRP A 49 14.14 -19.10 3.85
CA TRP A 49 13.09 -18.50 3.00
C TRP A 49 11.69 -18.80 3.52
N GLN A 50 11.42 -20.03 3.92
CA GLN A 50 10.16 -20.42 4.55
C GLN A 50 9.93 -19.65 5.85
N MET A 51 10.97 -19.50 6.67
CA MET A 51 10.94 -18.75 7.92
C MET A 51 10.57 -17.27 7.67
N ALA A 52 11.06 -16.66 6.58
CA ALA A 52 10.70 -15.29 6.21
C ALA A 52 9.20 -15.17 5.84
N VAL A 53 8.67 -16.10 5.04
CA VAL A 53 7.25 -16.10 4.66
C VAL A 53 6.35 -16.37 5.87
N GLU A 54 6.71 -17.34 6.71
CA GLU A 54 5.99 -17.63 7.95
C GLU A 54 6.04 -16.45 8.94
N GLY A 55 7.18 -15.77 9.03
CA GLY A 55 7.35 -14.59 9.87
C GLY A 55 6.43 -13.44 9.45
N VAL A 56 6.35 -13.15 8.15
CA VAL A 56 5.43 -12.12 7.63
C VAL A 56 3.98 -12.50 7.86
N THR A 57 3.63 -13.76 7.62
CA THR A 57 2.26 -14.26 7.83
C THR A 57 1.89 -14.22 9.31
N GLY A 58 2.79 -14.63 10.18
CA GLY A 58 2.62 -14.56 11.64
C GLY A 58 2.48 -13.13 12.14
N PHE A 59 3.29 -12.21 11.62
CA PHE A 59 3.19 -10.78 11.94
C PHE A 59 1.80 -10.22 11.64
N ILE A 60 1.27 -10.50 10.45
CA ILE A 60 -0.07 -10.02 10.06
C ILE A 60 -1.16 -10.66 10.91
N ASN A 61 -1.09 -11.96 11.18
CA ASN A 61 -2.04 -12.64 12.04
C ASN A 61 -2.03 -12.08 13.47
N ASN A 62 -0.85 -11.80 14.01
CA ASN A 62 -0.71 -11.23 15.36
C ASN A 62 -1.23 -9.79 15.41
N MET A 63 -1.11 -9.03 14.34
CA MET A 63 -1.66 -7.68 14.24
C MET A 63 -3.19 -7.69 14.11
N MET A 64 -3.75 -8.63 13.35
CA MET A 64 -5.18 -8.70 13.07
C MET A 64 -5.98 -9.34 14.20
N SER A 65 -5.42 -10.35 14.87
CA SER A 65 -6.11 -11.14 15.89
C SER A 65 -6.72 -10.28 17.03
N PRO A 66 -6.00 -9.34 17.65
CA PRO A 66 -6.57 -8.49 18.69
C PRO A 66 -7.52 -7.42 18.15
N SER A 67 -7.39 -7.03 16.88
CA SER A 67 -8.14 -5.91 16.30
C SER A 67 -9.51 -6.30 15.77
N ILE A 68 -9.66 -7.49 15.18
CA ILE A 68 -10.87 -7.89 14.46
C ILE A 68 -11.54 -9.12 15.08
N GLY A 69 -10.85 -9.83 15.97
CA GLY A 69 -11.37 -11.04 16.59
C GLY A 69 -11.48 -12.25 15.64
N PRO A 70 -12.16 -13.34 16.04
CA PRO A 70 -12.20 -14.59 15.29
C PRO A 70 -12.91 -14.49 13.94
N GLU A 71 -13.83 -13.56 13.77
CA GLU A 71 -14.55 -13.33 12.50
C GLU A 71 -13.67 -12.64 11.44
N GLY A 72 -12.60 -11.99 11.85
CA GLY A 72 -11.65 -11.31 10.98
C GLY A 72 -10.80 -12.23 10.12
N LYS A 73 -10.75 -13.54 10.45
CA LYS A 73 -9.98 -14.52 9.68
C LYS A 73 -10.34 -14.58 8.19
N LYS A 74 -11.56 -14.23 7.83
CA LYS A 74 -12.01 -14.16 6.44
C LYS A 74 -11.33 -13.05 5.64
N TYR A 75 -10.90 -11.99 6.31
CA TYR A 75 -10.30 -10.80 5.69
C TYR A 75 -8.76 -10.82 5.72
N VAL A 76 -8.17 -11.78 6.42
CA VAL A 76 -6.70 -11.97 6.47
C VAL A 76 -6.07 -12.04 5.08
N PRO A 77 -6.59 -12.81 4.10
CA PRO A 77 -5.96 -12.88 2.78
C PRO A 77 -5.99 -11.54 2.03
N LEU A 78 -7.03 -10.73 2.22
CA LEU A 78 -7.13 -9.41 1.61
C LEU A 78 -6.11 -8.44 2.23
N VAL A 79 -6.05 -8.38 3.55
CA VAL A 79 -5.08 -7.54 4.26
C VAL A 79 -3.66 -7.98 3.95
N PHE A 80 -3.41 -9.29 3.90
CA PHE A 80 -2.13 -9.87 3.54
C PHE A 80 -1.71 -9.45 2.11
N SER A 81 -2.62 -9.56 1.13
CA SER A 81 -2.31 -9.20 -0.25
C SER A 81 -2.00 -7.70 -0.41
N LEU A 82 -2.77 -6.82 0.23
CA LEU A 82 -2.51 -5.38 0.24
C LEU A 82 -1.18 -5.04 0.92
N PHE A 83 -0.92 -5.67 2.07
CA PHE A 83 0.33 -5.46 2.80
C PHE A 83 1.53 -5.89 1.95
N MET A 84 1.50 -7.09 1.36
CA MET A 84 2.57 -7.60 0.52
C MET A 84 2.79 -6.74 -0.72
N PHE A 85 1.70 -6.31 -1.36
CA PHE A 85 1.81 -5.43 -2.53
C PHE A 85 2.50 -4.11 -2.19
N ILE A 86 2.07 -3.44 -1.13
CA ILE A 86 2.66 -2.17 -0.70
C ILE A 86 4.11 -2.37 -0.25
N LEU A 87 4.40 -3.42 0.52
CA LEU A 87 5.75 -3.73 0.99
C LEU A 87 6.71 -3.95 -0.17
N PHE A 88 6.34 -4.81 -1.12
CA PHE A 88 7.19 -5.10 -2.28
C PHE A 88 7.29 -3.92 -3.24
N ALA A 89 6.21 -3.16 -3.45
CA ALA A 89 6.25 -1.95 -4.27
C ALA A 89 7.24 -0.92 -3.70
N ASN A 90 7.26 -0.76 -2.38
CA ASN A 90 8.18 0.13 -1.70
C ASN A 90 9.62 -0.41 -1.73
N PHE A 91 9.80 -1.69 -1.47
CA PHE A 91 11.11 -2.33 -1.48
C PHE A 91 11.77 -2.26 -2.87
N MET A 92 11.02 -2.60 -3.92
CA MET A 92 11.49 -2.51 -5.30
C MET A 92 11.82 -1.07 -5.72
N GLY A 93 11.03 -0.10 -5.23
CA GLY A 93 11.28 1.32 -5.50
C GLY A 93 12.52 1.89 -4.79
N MET A 94 12.94 1.27 -3.69
CA MET A 94 14.16 1.67 -2.97
C MET A 94 15.43 0.96 -3.50
N MET A 95 15.28 -0.09 -4.28
CA MET A 95 16.44 -0.74 -4.89
C MET A 95 17.14 0.23 -5.86
N PRO A 96 18.49 0.35 -5.79
CA PRO A 96 19.27 1.19 -6.69
C PRO A 96 19.36 0.55 -8.10
N ILE A 97 18.20 0.42 -8.77
CA ILE A 97 18.12 -0.11 -10.14
C ILE A 97 18.83 0.82 -11.13
N GLY A 98 19.18 2.04 -10.71
CA GLY A 98 19.99 2.98 -11.48
C GLY A 98 21.42 2.51 -11.84
N ILE A 99 21.85 1.32 -11.37
CA ILE A 99 23.08 0.65 -11.83
C ILE A 99 22.90 0.08 -13.24
N VAL A 100 21.66 -0.15 -13.69
CA VAL A 100 21.38 -0.58 -15.07
C VAL A 100 21.20 0.65 -15.95
N PRO A 101 22.04 0.86 -17.00
CA PRO A 101 21.92 2.00 -17.89
C PRO A 101 20.53 2.03 -18.54
N GLY A 102 19.78 3.12 -18.32
CA GLY A 102 18.42 3.31 -18.86
C GLY A 102 17.28 2.89 -17.92
N ALA A 103 17.54 2.27 -16.76
CA ALA A 103 16.51 1.96 -15.76
C ALA A 103 16.49 3.04 -14.68
N HIS A 104 15.52 3.91 -14.72
CA HIS A 104 15.26 4.85 -13.61
C HIS A 104 14.51 4.12 -12.49
N ALA A 105 14.99 4.25 -11.26
CA ALA A 105 14.27 3.76 -10.08
C ALA A 105 12.89 4.43 -10.02
N PHE A 106 11.86 3.65 -10.32
CA PHE A 106 10.47 4.10 -10.37
C PHE A 106 9.69 3.45 -9.23
N THR A 107 9.22 4.26 -8.29
CA THR A 107 8.39 3.77 -7.19
C THR A 107 6.93 3.99 -7.53
N VAL A 108 6.19 2.91 -7.70
CA VAL A 108 4.76 2.93 -8.03
C VAL A 108 3.97 3.70 -6.96
N THR A 109 4.33 3.53 -5.69
CA THR A 109 3.69 4.18 -4.54
C THR A 109 4.05 5.66 -4.37
N SER A 110 5.01 6.21 -5.14
CA SER A 110 5.27 7.65 -5.19
C SER A 110 4.27 8.42 -6.05
N HIS A 111 3.40 7.72 -6.78
CA HIS A 111 2.31 8.34 -7.51
C HIS A 111 1.04 8.40 -6.67
N LEU A 112 0.53 9.60 -6.48
CA LEU A 112 -0.71 9.85 -5.71
C LEU A 112 -1.89 9.05 -6.28
N THR A 113 -1.93 8.84 -7.59
CA THR A 113 -2.99 8.06 -8.25
C THR A 113 -3.04 6.62 -7.74
N VAL A 114 -1.88 5.95 -7.63
CA VAL A 114 -1.80 4.56 -7.17
C VAL A 114 -2.15 4.45 -5.70
N THR A 115 -1.61 5.35 -4.88
CA THR A 115 -1.93 5.38 -3.44
C THR A 115 -3.39 5.72 -3.18
N ALA A 116 -3.99 6.61 -3.99
CA ALA A 116 -5.41 6.92 -3.92
C ALA A 116 -6.27 5.71 -4.29
N VAL A 117 -5.93 4.98 -5.36
CA VAL A 117 -6.65 3.76 -5.75
C VAL A 117 -6.57 2.71 -4.64
N LEU A 118 -5.40 2.48 -4.05
CA LEU A 118 -5.24 1.54 -2.93
C LEU A 118 -6.05 1.96 -1.70
N ALA A 119 -6.07 3.26 -1.40
CA ALA A 119 -6.84 3.79 -0.28
C ALA A 119 -8.35 3.66 -0.51
N VAL A 120 -8.83 3.97 -1.73
CA VAL A 120 -10.23 3.80 -2.12
C VAL A 120 -10.64 2.33 -2.12
N LEU A 121 -9.78 1.42 -2.59
CA LEU A 121 -10.03 -0.01 -2.56
C LEU A 121 -10.14 -0.53 -1.13
N SER A 122 -9.22 -0.15 -0.27
CA SER A 122 -9.24 -0.52 1.16
C SER A 122 -10.49 0.03 1.86
N PHE A 123 -10.79 1.30 1.66
CA PHE A 123 -11.97 1.97 2.24
C PHE A 123 -13.28 1.40 1.68
N GLY A 124 -13.34 1.16 0.36
CA GLY A 124 -14.48 0.53 -0.30
C GLY A 124 -14.77 -0.86 0.26
N THR A 125 -13.73 -1.64 0.55
CA THR A 125 -13.89 -2.94 1.19
C THR A 125 -14.50 -2.81 2.59
N VAL A 126 -14.04 -1.85 3.38
CA VAL A 126 -14.61 -1.58 4.72
C VAL A 126 -16.06 -1.16 4.62
N LEU A 127 -16.40 -0.30 3.66
CA LEU A 127 -17.79 0.13 3.40
C LEU A 127 -18.69 -1.04 3.00
N VAL A 128 -18.27 -1.81 1.99
CA VAL A 128 -19.05 -2.95 1.47
C VAL A 128 -19.28 -3.98 2.56
N VAL A 129 -18.24 -4.35 3.28
CA VAL A 129 -18.33 -5.33 4.39
C VAL A 129 -19.19 -4.78 5.52
N GLY A 130 -19.01 -3.52 5.89
CA GLY A 130 -19.79 -2.87 6.95
C GLY A 130 -21.28 -2.81 6.61
N LEU A 131 -21.62 -2.39 5.39
CA LEU A 131 -23.01 -2.35 4.91
C LEU A 131 -23.62 -3.75 4.78
N TRP A 132 -22.84 -4.72 4.29
CA TRP A 132 -23.36 -6.09 4.10
C TRP A 132 -23.60 -6.82 5.43
N LYS A 133 -22.76 -6.59 6.43
CA LYS A 133 -22.85 -7.26 7.72
C LYS A 133 -23.86 -6.58 8.65
N HIS A 134 -23.93 -5.26 8.63
CA HIS A 134 -24.75 -4.46 9.55
C HIS A 134 -25.95 -3.79 8.88
N GLY A 135 -26.04 -3.78 7.54
CA GLY A 135 -27.12 -3.13 6.81
C GLY A 135 -27.27 -1.67 7.20
N PHE A 136 -28.52 -1.21 7.40
CA PHE A 136 -28.81 0.15 7.88
C PHE A 136 -28.34 0.43 9.30
N HIS A 137 -28.09 -0.60 10.10
CA HIS A 137 -27.54 -0.45 11.46
C HIS A 137 -26.07 0.04 11.45
N PHE A 138 -25.39 -0.01 10.29
CA PHE A 138 -24.08 0.58 10.09
C PHE A 138 -24.07 2.10 10.40
N PHE A 139 -25.16 2.80 10.09
CA PHE A 139 -25.29 4.22 10.42
C PHE A 139 -25.42 4.48 11.93
N SER A 140 -25.84 3.50 12.70
CA SER A 140 -25.90 3.61 14.17
C SER A 140 -24.48 3.65 14.80
N LEU A 141 -23.44 3.22 14.08
CA LEU A 141 -22.05 3.37 14.51
C LEU A 141 -21.62 4.86 14.61
N PHE A 142 -22.27 5.73 13.83
CA PHE A 142 -22.00 7.17 13.87
C PHE A 142 -22.69 7.88 15.05
N VAL A 143 -23.55 7.15 15.78
CA VAL A 143 -24.27 7.67 16.95
C VAL A 143 -23.85 6.87 18.18
N PRO A 144 -22.89 7.35 18.99
CA PRO A 144 -22.50 6.66 20.22
C PRO A 144 -23.65 6.65 21.24
N HIS A 145 -23.84 5.49 21.89
CA HIS A 145 -24.85 5.33 22.93
C HIS A 145 -24.57 6.27 24.11
N GLY A 146 -25.59 7.00 24.56
CA GLY A 146 -25.46 7.94 25.67
C GLY A 146 -25.28 9.40 25.25
N THR A 147 -25.45 9.72 23.98
CA THR A 147 -25.35 11.09 23.48
C THR A 147 -26.55 11.90 23.94
N PRO A 148 -26.37 13.09 24.58
CA PRO A 148 -27.47 13.99 24.91
C PRO A 148 -28.16 14.49 23.63
N TRP A 149 -29.47 14.64 23.68
CA TRP A 149 -30.35 14.96 22.55
C TRP A 149 -29.87 16.14 21.69
N TRP A 150 -29.40 17.19 22.31
CA TRP A 150 -28.95 18.42 21.64
C TRP A 150 -27.63 18.25 20.86
N LEU A 151 -26.81 17.22 21.16
CA LEU A 151 -25.59 16.87 20.42
C LEU A 151 -25.82 15.82 19.32
N LEU A 152 -27.01 15.23 19.25
CA LEU A 152 -27.35 14.18 18.31
C LEU A 152 -27.22 14.61 16.86
N TRP A 153 -27.28 15.92 16.59
CA TRP A 153 -27.08 16.46 15.24
C TRP A 153 -25.60 16.68 14.89
N LEU A 154 -24.80 17.08 15.87
CA LEU A 154 -23.40 17.46 15.64
C LEU A 154 -22.47 16.23 15.59
N ILE A 155 -22.67 15.26 16.48
CA ILE A 155 -21.78 14.09 16.62
C ILE A 155 -21.78 13.19 15.37
N PRO A 156 -22.93 12.81 14.79
CA PRO A 156 -22.94 12.03 13.56
C PRO A 156 -22.27 12.74 12.38
N LEU A 157 -22.41 14.07 12.32
CA LEU A 157 -21.79 14.88 11.28
C LEU A 157 -20.26 14.83 11.38
N ILE A 158 -19.72 15.04 12.59
CA ILE A 158 -18.28 14.98 12.85
C ILE A 158 -17.74 13.58 12.56
N GLU A 159 -18.44 12.54 13.02
CA GLU A 159 -18.02 11.14 12.80
C GLU A 159 -18.04 10.78 11.31
N LEU A 160 -19.06 11.23 10.56
CA LEU A 160 -19.13 11.04 9.11
C LEU A 160 -17.95 11.72 8.40
N PHE A 161 -17.63 12.97 8.75
CA PHE A 161 -16.46 13.66 8.20
C PHE A 161 -15.16 12.94 8.56
N SER A 162 -15.00 12.52 9.82
CA SER A 162 -13.86 11.76 10.28
C SER A 162 -13.69 10.46 9.48
N PHE A 163 -14.78 9.76 9.22
CA PHE A 163 -14.79 8.53 8.43
C PHE A 163 -14.40 8.78 6.96
N LEU A 164 -14.90 9.87 6.33
CA LEU A 164 -14.56 10.23 4.95
C LEU A 164 -13.09 10.66 4.80
N ILE A 165 -12.51 11.28 5.82
CA ILE A 165 -11.12 11.74 5.79
C ILE A 165 -10.13 10.57 5.90
N ARG A 166 -10.52 9.42 6.44
CA ARG A 166 -9.64 8.24 6.63
C ARG A 166 -8.95 7.79 5.34
N PRO A 167 -9.65 7.53 4.22
CA PRO A 167 -8.98 7.11 2.97
C PRO A 167 -8.07 8.19 2.40
N PHE A 168 -8.45 9.45 2.52
CA PHE A 168 -7.63 10.58 2.08
C PHE A 168 -6.34 10.68 2.89
N SER A 169 -6.44 10.60 4.22
CA SER A 169 -5.28 10.59 5.12
C SER A 169 -4.37 9.37 4.87
N LEU A 170 -4.94 8.20 4.58
CA LEU A 170 -4.18 6.99 4.26
C LEU A 170 -3.40 7.15 2.94
N ALA A 171 -4.04 7.66 1.89
CA ALA A 171 -3.41 7.92 0.60
C ALA A 171 -2.27 8.93 0.72
N LEU A 172 -2.51 10.05 1.40
CA LEU A 172 -1.50 11.08 1.62
C LEU A 172 -0.34 10.58 2.47
N ARG A 173 -0.60 9.82 3.53
CA ARG A 173 0.45 9.26 4.39
C ARG A 173 1.41 8.39 3.59
N LEU A 174 0.87 7.50 2.75
CA LEU A 174 1.68 6.60 1.94
C LEU A 174 2.47 7.38 0.88
N PHE A 175 1.82 8.31 0.19
CA PHE A 175 2.45 9.16 -0.82
C PHE A 175 3.58 10.02 -0.24
N VAL A 176 3.30 10.75 0.85
CA VAL A 176 4.28 11.67 1.47
C VAL A 176 5.47 10.89 2.03
N ALA A 177 5.23 9.77 2.73
CA ALA A 177 6.31 8.96 3.30
C ALA A 177 7.26 8.46 2.21
N MET A 178 6.74 8.00 1.07
CA MET A 178 7.56 7.52 -0.05
C MET A 178 8.30 8.65 -0.75
N THR A 179 7.60 9.73 -1.05
CA THR A 179 8.22 10.89 -1.71
C THR A 179 9.33 11.51 -0.85
N ALA A 180 9.06 11.68 0.45
CA ALA A 180 10.06 12.20 1.40
C ALA A 180 11.28 11.28 1.51
N GLY A 181 11.07 9.96 1.59
CA GLY A 181 12.14 8.98 1.61
C GLY A 181 13.04 9.05 0.37
N HIS A 182 12.46 9.16 -0.82
CA HIS A 182 13.22 9.28 -2.06
C HIS A 182 13.97 10.61 -2.17
N VAL A 183 13.37 11.71 -1.74
CA VAL A 183 14.03 13.03 -1.71
C VAL A 183 15.22 12.98 -0.77
N LEU A 184 15.05 12.42 0.43
CA LEU A 184 16.12 12.29 1.42
C LEU A 184 17.30 11.46 0.88
N MET A 185 17.01 10.30 0.25
CA MET A 185 18.05 9.45 -0.34
C MET A 185 18.83 10.16 -1.45
N LYS A 186 18.14 10.93 -2.31
CA LYS A 186 18.78 11.71 -3.37
C LYS A 186 19.66 12.84 -2.82
N VAL A 187 19.20 13.52 -1.78
CA VAL A 187 19.96 14.60 -1.14
C VAL A 187 21.21 14.04 -0.47
N LEU A 188 21.10 12.94 0.28
CA LEU A 188 22.25 12.26 0.89
C LEU A 188 23.25 11.78 -0.15
N ALA A 189 22.79 11.17 -1.24
CA ALA A 189 23.65 10.75 -2.34
C ALA A 189 24.38 11.94 -2.97
N GLY A 190 23.69 13.08 -3.13
CA GLY A 190 24.30 14.32 -3.63
C GLY A 190 25.41 14.86 -2.71
N PHE A 191 25.21 14.82 -1.39
CA PHE A 191 26.25 15.22 -0.43
C PHE A 191 27.46 14.30 -0.47
N VAL A 192 27.26 12.98 -0.58
CA VAL A 192 28.35 12.01 -0.68
C VAL A 192 29.18 12.23 -1.94
N ILE A 193 28.51 12.41 -3.10
CA ILE A 193 29.19 12.64 -4.38
C ILE A 193 29.96 13.97 -4.35
N ASN A 194 29.36 15.04 -3.85
CA ASN A 194 30.03 16.34 -3.75
C ASN A 194 31.19 16.32 -2.75
N GLY A 195 31.06 15.59 -1.63
CA GLY A 195 32.13 15.40 -0.66
C GLY A 195 33.34 14.66 -1.26
N LEU A 196 33.09 13.56 -1.97
CA LEU A 196 34.13 12.78 -2.65
C LEU A 196 34.84 13.59 -3.75
N ASN A 197 34.10 14.43 -4.47
CA ASN A 197 34.70 15.31 -5.50
C ASN A 197 35.49 16.48 -4.89
N ALA A 198 35.16 16.92 -3.69
CA ALA A 198 35.88 17.98 -2.97
C ALA A 198 37.22 17.49 -2.38
N GLU A 199 37.34 16.19 -2.07
CA GLU A 199 38.60 15.60 -1.62
C GLU A 199 39.53 15.19 -2.76
N ALA A 200 39.05 15.22 -4.00
CA ALA A 200 39.81 14.87 -5.22
C ALA A 200 40.47 16.10 -5.89
N LEU A 201 40.30 17.31 -5.36
CA LEU A 201 40.92 18.57 -5.78
C LEU A 201 41.95 19.06 -4.75
#